data_4dafd7a12d50bcfdd9bba6f0f7980569
#
_entry.id   4dafd7a12d50bcfdd9bba6f0f7980569
#
_cell.length_a   1.000
_cell.length_b   1.000
_cell.length_c   1.000
_cell.angle_alpha   90.00
_cell.angle_beta   90.00
_cell.angle_gamma   90.00
#
_symmetry.space_group_name_H-M   'P 1'
#
loop_
_entity.id
_entity.type
_entity.pdbx_description
1 polymer ?
#
loop_
_entity_poly.entity_id
_entity_poly.type
_entity_poly.pdbx_seq_one_letter_code
_entity_poly.pdbx_strand_id
1 'polypeptide(L)'
;MNWNLVFDGLIGYLCLLILLTFHEAAHAWTAWKCGDDTAYQEGRVSLNPVVHMDMLGTVILPLAVVLLGAAGSGMGRFIIGWGKPVPVYLGNLRKPRLQDTLIAVAGPAMNLILAVALMFLARVFVSAEMSQMAYVVVRMSQISLLLCFFNLLPIPPLDGSHVLKNFIGMSDETYIRISQFGFIIVIVLIQLQLVSAIINYSTRLTFMMIERLVGLPLVGMA
;
A
#
# COMPACT_ATOMS: atom_id res chain seq x y z
N MET A 1 -25.40 11.57 -11.72
CA MET A 1 -23.95 11.40 -11.47
C MET A 1 -23.51 12.51 -10.52
N ASN A 2 -22.94 12.18 -9.40
CA ASN A 2 -22.49 13.14 -8.39
C ASN A 2 -21.02 13.50 -8.67
N TRP A 3 -20.79 14.68 -9.23
CA TRP A 3 -19.45 15.15 -9.63
C TRP A 3 -18.49 15.31 -8.45
N ASN A 4 -18.98 15.67 -7.28
CA ASN A 4 -18.14 15.75 -6.08
C ASN A 4 -17.55 14.38 -5.71
N LEU A 5 -18.36 13.31 -5.80
CA LEU A 5 -17.87 11.94 -5.57
C LEU A 5 -16.86 11.50 -6.64
N VAL A 6 -16.99 11.96 -7.88
CA VAL A 6 -15.98 11.70 -8.92
C VAL A 6 -14.65 12.37 -8.57
N PHE A 7 -14.68 13.65 -8.19
CA PHE A 7 -13.47 14.39 -7.82
C PHE A 7 -12.79 13.78 -6.60
N ASP A 8 -13.55 13.46 -5.55
CA ASP A 8 -12.99 12.82 -4.34
C ASP A 8 -12.39 11.45 -4.66
N GLY A 9 -13.06 10.67 -5.51
CA GLY A 9 -12.58 9.38 -5.98
C GLY A 9 -11.29 9.49 -6.80
N LEU A 10 -11.19 10.48 -7.69
CA LEU A 10 -9.99 10.73 -8.49
C LEU A 10 -8.81 11.20 -7.62
N ILE A 11 -9.05 12.06 -6.64
CA ILE A 11 -8.02 12.47 -5.67
C ILE A 11 -7.54 11.24 -4.88
N GLY A 12 -8.45 10.41 -4.37
CA GLY A 12 -8.10 9.18 -3.69
C GLY A 12 -7.30 8.22 -4.57
N TYR A 13 -7.66 8.09 -5.84
CA TYR A 13 -6.93 7.30 -6.83
C TYR A 13 -5.52 7.83 -7.07
N LEU A 14 -5.35 9.12 -7.24
CA LEU A 14 -4.02 9.74 -7.41
C LEU A 14 -3.15 9.55 -6.16
N CYS A 15 -3.72 9.68 -4.98
CA CYS A 15 -3.02 9.39 -3.72
C CYS A 15 -2.57 7.94 -3.68
N LEU A 16 -3.45 6.99 -4.01
CA LEU A 16 -3.12 5.56 -4.06
C LEU A 16 -1.99 5.28 -5.06
N LEU A 17 -2.05 5.86 -6.27
CA LEU A 17 -1.03 5.68 -7.30
C LEU A 17 0.36 6.14 -6.83
N ILE A 18 0.43 7.31 -6.18
CA ILE A 18 1.68 7.82 -5.61
C ILE A 18 2.21 6.87 -4.53
N LEU A 19 1.36 6.48 -3.59
CA LEU A 19 1.75 5.61 -2.47
C LEU A 19 2.19 4.22 -2.93
N LEU A 20 1.51 3.62 -3.91
CA LEU A 20 1.92 2.37 -4.55
C LEU A 20 3.26 2.52 -5.27
N THR A 21 3.49 3.64 -5.96
CA THR A 21 4.77 3.89 -6.63
C THR A 21 5.94 3.85 -5.66
N PHE A 22 5.85 4.53 -4.54
CA PHE A 22 6.89 4.50 -3.52
C PHE A 22 7.06 3.12 -2.88
N HIS A 23 5.96 2.42 -2.65
CA HIS A 23 5.93 1.07 -2.10
C HIS A 23 6.69 0.09 -3.02
N GLU A 24 6.31 0.02 -4.30
CA GLU A 24 6.96 -0.84 -5.29
C GLU A 24 8.43 -0.43 -5.54
N ALA A 25 8.71 0.86 -5.61
CA ALA A 25 10.09 1.35 -5.74
C ALA A 25 10.97 0.92 -4.56
N ALA A 26 10.42 0.85 -3.34
CA ALA A 26 11.14 0.39 -2.16
C ALA A 26 11.50 -1.10 -2.25
N HIS A 27 10.57 -1.95 -2.73
CA HIS A 27 10.87 -3.35 -3.01
C HIS A 27 11.99 -3.49 -4.04
N ALA A 28 11.86 -2.81 -5.19
CA ALA A 28 12.83 -2.86 -6.27
C ALA A 28 14.21 -2.37 -5.85
N TRP A 29 14.27 -1.27 -5.10
CA TRP A 29 15.52 -0.72 -4.58
C TRP A 29 16.18 -1.66 -3.57
N THR A 30 15.39 -2.27 -2.70
CA THR A 30 15.90 -3.21 -1.69
C THR A 30 16.41 -4.49 -2.35
N ALA A 31 15.69 -5.05 -3.35
CA ALA A 31 16.15 -6.18 -4.13
C ALA A 31 17.52 -5.91 -4.78
N TRP A 32 17.65 -4.76 -5.45
CA TRP A 32 18.91 -4.33 -6.05
C TRP A 32 20.04 -4.21 -5.02
N LYS A 33 19.79 -3.64 -3.85
CA LYS A 33 20.79 -3.56 -2.76
C LYS A 33 21.13 -4.92 -2.16
N CYS A 34 20.22 -5.88 -2.21
CA CYS A 34 20.47 -7.26 -1.79
C CYS A 34 21.23 -8.11 -2.83
N GLY A 35 21.47 -7.55 -4.03
CA GLY A 35 22.27 -8.19 -5.09
C GLY A 35 21.44 -8.77 -6.23
N ASP A 36 20.11 -8.63 -6.19
CA ASP A 36 19.24 -8.98 -7.31
C ASP A 36 18.98 -7.72 -8.18
N ASP A 37 19.57 -7.69 -9.36
CA ASP A 37 19.45 -6.58 -10.31
C ASP A 37 18.28 -6.75 -11.31
N THR A 38 17.47 -7.81 -11.18
CA THR A 38 16.38 -8.11 -12.09
C THR A 38 15.41 -6.93 -12.22
N ALA A 39 14.94 -6.39 -11.11
CA ALA A 39 14.05 -5.23 -11.09
C ALA A 39 14.73 -3.94 -11.61
N TYR A 40 16.04 -3.78 -11.38
CA TYR A 40 16.82 -2.65 -11.90
C TYR A 40 16.93 -2.70 -13.42
N GLN A 41 17.21 -3.87 -13.99
CA GLN A 41 17.30 -4.06 -15.45
C GLN A 41 15.96 -3.81 -16.16
N GLU A 42 14.83 -4.06 -15.48
CA GLU A 42 13.49 -3.72 -15.97
C GLU A 42 13.09 -2.25 -15.75
N GLY A 43 14.00 -1.40 -15.24
CA GLY A 43 13.70 0.01 -14.94
C GLY A 43 12.75 0.25 -13.79
N ARG A 44 12.57 -0.77 -12.89
CA ARG A 44 11.63 -0.72 -11.77
C ARG A 44 12.18 0.03 -10.55
N VAL A 45 13.48 0.29 -10.49
CA VAL A 45 14.10 1.17 -9.47
C VAL A 45 13.86 2.63 -9.87
N SER A 46 12.61 3.07 -9.78
CA SER A 46 12.15 4.35 -10.30
C SER A 46 10.94 4.86 -9.52
N LEU A 47 10.79 6.17 -9.41
CA LEU A 47 9.57 6.83 -8.89
C LEU A 47 8.61 7.23 -10.01
N ASN A 48 8.82 6.76 -11.24
CA ASN A 48 7.85 6.91 -12.31
C ASN A 48 6.68 5.93 -12.09
N PRO A 49 5.44 6.40 -11.84
CA PRO A 49 4.31 5.51 -11.58
C PRO A 49 4.02 4.56 -12.74
N VAL A 50 4.30 4.96 -13.97
CA VAL A 50 3.96 4.16 -15.17
C VAL A 50 4.63 2.79 -15.15
N VAL A 51 5.87 2.68 -14.64
CA VAL A 51 6.58 1.41 -14.59
C VAL A 51 6.01 0.45 -13.54
N HIS A 52 5.25 0.96 -12.57
CA HIS A 52 4.63 0.20 -11.47
C HIS A 52 3.13 -0.08 -11.71
N MET A 53 2.55 0.49 -12.77
CA MET A 53 1.13 0.32 -13.06
C MET A 53 0.84 -1.06 -13.64
N ASP A 54 -0.18 -1.70 -13.10
CA ASP A 54 -0.87 -2.85 -13.70
C ASP A 54 -2.13 -2.35 -14.40
N MET A 55 -2.36 -2.78 -15.64
CA MET A 55 -3.49 -2.28 -16.42
C MET A 55 -4.84 -2.58 -15.75
N LEU A 56 -5.00 -3.78 -15.18
CA LEU A 56 -6.22 -4.17 -14.51
C LEU A 56 -6.30 -3.61 -13.09
N GLY A 57 -5.26 -3.83 -12.28
CA GLY A 57 -5.24 -3.52 -10.86
C GLY A 57 -5.08 -2.05 -10.55
N THR A 58 -4.30 -1.30 -11.36
CA THR A 58 -4.01 0.10 -11.08
C THR A 58 -4.84 1.05 -11.93
N VAL A 59 -5.32 0.63 -13.13
CA VAL A 59 -6.05 1.54 -14.03
C VAL A 59 -7.53 1.19 -14.09
N ILE A 60 -7.87 0.00 -14.61
CA ILE A 60 -9.27 -0.34 -14.92
C ILE A 60 -10.13 -0.43 -13.66
N LEU A 61 -9.66 -1.19 -12.69
CA LEU A 61 -10.45 -1.48 -11.49
C LEU A 61 -10.69 -0.23 -10.62
N PRO A 62 -9.68 0.59 -10.27
CA PRO A 62 -9.91 1.79 -9.49
C PRO A 62 -10.81 2.80 -10.20
N LEU A 63 -10.63 3.01 -11.50
CA LEU A 63 -11.48 3.93 -12.27
C LEU A 63 -12.93 3.41 -12.36
N ALA A 64 -13.13 2.10 -12.52
CA ALA A 64 -14.47 1.51 -12.48
C ALA A 64 -15.14 1.70 -11.12
N VAL A 65 -14.40 1.54 -10.01
CA VAL A 65 -14.91 1.78 -8.65
C VAL A 65 -15.31 3.25 -8.46
N VAL A 66 -14.50 4.21 -8.94
CA VAL A 66 -14.83 5.63 -8.89
C VAL A 66 -16.11 5.92 -9.66
N LEU A 67 -16.26 5.41 -10.88
CA LEU A 67 -17.43 5.63 -11.72
C LEU A 67 -18.70 4.98 -11.14
N LEU A 68 -18.61 3.74 -10.67
CA LEU A 68 -19.73 3.04 -10.04
C LEU A 68 -20.14 3.72 -8.71
N GLY A 69 -19.18 4.20 -7.93
CA GLY A 69 -19.45 4.97 -6.73
C GLY A 69 -20.21 6.27 -7.03
N ALA A 70 -19.81 6.99 -8.07
CA ALA A 70 -20.49 8.20 -8.54
C ALA A 70 -21.89 7.94 -9.09
N ALA A 71 -22.16 6.72 -9.59
CA ALA A 71 -23.48 6.27 -10.02
C ALA A 71 -24.41 5.86 -8.86
N GLY A 72 -23.93 5.96 -7.61
CA GLY A 72 -24.75 5.64 -6.41
C GLY A 72 -24.65 4.18 -5.93
N SER A 73 -23.78 3.36 -6.52
CA SER A 73 -23.44 2.06 -5.96
C SER A 73 -22.60 2.28 -4.70
N GLY A 74 -22.85 1.57 -3.60
CA GLY A 74 -22.03 1.65 -2.37
C GLY A 74 -20.55 1.29 -2.57
N MET A 75 -20.15 0.90 -3.77
CA MET A 75 -18.79 0.47 -4.12
C MET A 75 -17.75 1.59 -4.09
N GLY A 76 -18.14 2.86 -4.24
CA GLY A 76 -17.22 4.01 -4.19
C GLY A 76 -16.52 4.23 -2.84
N ARG A 77 -16.88 3.45 -1.82
CA ARG A 77 -16.22 3.47 -0.50
C ARG A 77 -14.98 2.57 -0.43
N PHE A 78 -14.77 1.73 -1.43
CA PHE A 78 -13.67 0.78 -1.45
C PHE A 78 -12.56 1.30 -2.37
N ILE A 79 -11.38 1.49 -1.82
CA ILE A 79 -10.17 1.70 -2.62
C ILE A 79 -9.63 0.30 -2.91
N ILE A 80 -9.84 -0.18 -4.13
CA ILE A 80 -9.37 -1.50 -4.57
C ILE A 80 -8.38 -1.28 -5.71
N GLY A 81 -7.20 -1.87 -5.57
CA GLY A 81 -6.18 -1.82 -6.60
C GLY A 81 -4.89 -2.48 -6.15
N TRP A 82 -4.06 -2.87 -7.10
CA TRP A 82 -2.72 -3.42 -6.87
C TRP A 82 -1.76 -2.89 -7.92
N GLY A 83 -0.47 -2.83 -7.56
CA GLY A 83 0.62 -2.50 -8.47
C GLY A 83 1.07 -3.71 -9.29
N LYS A 84 1.83 -3.46 -10.35
CA LYS A 84 2.55 -4.51 -11.06
C LYS A 84 3.64 -5.05 -10.14
N PRO A 85 3.65 -6.35 -9.77
CA PRO A 85 4.62 -6.91 -8.83
C PRO A 85 6.07 -6.67 -9.28
N VAL A 86 6.95 -6.38 -8.32
CA VAL A 86 8.38 -6.27 -8.58
C VAL A 86 8.97 -7.66 -8.81
N PRO A 87 9.67 -7.91 -9.93
CA PRO A 87 10.32 -9.19 -10.15
C PRO A 87 11.51 -9.33 -9.21
N VAL A 88 11.57 -10.45 -8.48
CA VAL A 88 12.68 -10.82 -7.59
C VAL A 88 13.10 -12.24 -7.91
N TYR A 89 14.39 -12.42 -8.19
CA TYR A 89 14.97 -13.74 -8.43
C TYR A 89 15.80 -14.19 -7.22
N LEU A 90 15.25 -15.12 -6.45
CA LEU A 90 15.86 -15.60 -5.21
C LEU A 90 17.25 -16.20 -5.39
N GLY A 91 17.57 -16.72 -6.61
CA GLY A 91 18.90 -17.27 -6.94
C GLY A 91 20.03 -16.22 -6.96
N ASN A 92 19.71 -14.95 -7.12
CA ASN A 92 20.68 -13.84 -7.07
C ASN A 92 21.00 -13.38 -5.64
N LEU A 93 20.18 -13.80 -4.67
CA LEU A 93 20.31 -13.38 -3.29
C LEU A 93 21.36 -14.22 -2.54
N ARG A 94 22.26 -13.56 -1.80
CA ARG A 94 23.29 -14.25 -1.01
C ARG A 94 22.73 -15.00 0.21
N LYS A 95 21.66 -14.46 0.81
CA LYS A 95 20.94 -15.03 1.95
C LYS A 95 19.43 -15.02 1.63
N PRO A 96 18.94 -15.94 0.77
CA PRO A 96 17.62 -15.83 0.16
C PRO A 96 16.50 -15.56 1.17
N ARG A 97 16.37 -16.33 2.24
CA ARG A 97 15.29 -16.15 3.23
C ARG A 97 15.31 -14.80 3.92
N LEU A 98 16.48 -14.36 4.37
CA LEU A 98 16.61 -13.08 5.07
C LEU A 98 16.38 -11.91 4.11
N GLN A 99 16.99 -11.97 2.91
CA GLN A 99 16.89 -10.90 1.93
C GLN A 99 15.51 -10.82 1.30
N ASP A 100 14.85 -11.95 1.02
CA ASP A 100 13.44 -11.99 0.60
C ASP A 100 12.52 -11.34 1.66
N THR A 101 12.76 -11.63 2.94
CA THR A 101 12.03 -10.96 4.05
C THR A 101 12.29 -9.44 4.07
N LEU A 102 13.54 -9.01 3.90
CA LEU A 102 13.88 -7.57 3.86
C LEU A 102 13.22 -6.87 2.66
N ILE A 103 13.24 -7.52 1.50
CA ILE A 103 12.57 -7.02 0.30
C ILE A 103 11.08 -6.90 0.56
N ALA A 104 10.45 -7.93 1.09
CA ALA A 104 9.02 -7.95 1.37
C ALA A 104 8.58 -6.86 2.38
N VAL A 105 9.38 -6.62 3.42
CA VAL A 105 9.05 -5.58 4.42
C VAL A 105 9.33 -4.16 3.91
N ALA A 106 10.14 -4.00 2.86
CA ALA A 106 10.55 -2.67 2.37
C ALA A 106 9.38 -1.80 1.90
N GLY A 107 8.39 -2.37 1.20
CA GLY A 107 7.18 -1.67 0.77
C GLY A 107 6.33 -1.16 1.95
N PRO A 108 5.89 -2.04 2.85
CA PRO A 108 5.19 -1.64 4.07
C PRO A 108 5.95 -0.63 4.92
N ALA A 109 7.28 -0.79 5.08
CA ALA A 109 8.12 0.16 5.79
C ALA A 109 8.14 1.55 5.11
N MET A 110 8.22 1.60 3.79
CA MET A 110 8.13 2.84 3.03
C MET A 110 6.77 3.52 3.26
N ASN A 111 5.68 2.78 3.26
CA ASN A 111 4.36 3.32 3.54
C ASN A 111 4.26 3.91 4.95
N LEU A 112 4.88 3.29 5.95
CA LEU A 112 4.95 3.84 7.30
C LEU A 112 5.77 5.15 7.34
N ILE A 113 6.92 5.19 6.67
CA ILE A 113 7.76 6.39 6.55
C ILE A 113 6.99 7.53 5.86
N LEU A 114 6.30 7.22 4.76
CA LEU A 114 5.48 8.20 4.05
C LEU A 114 4.34 8.72 4.94
N ALA A 115 3.67 7.86 5.70
CA ALA A 115 2.61 8.29 6.59
C ALA A 115 3.11 9.32 7.62
N VAL A 116 4.29 9.09 8.21
CA VAL A 116 4.93 10.04 9.13
C VAL A 116 5.29 11.34 8.42
N ALA A 117 5.95 11.27 7.25
CA ALA A 117 6.36 12.44 6.48
C ALA A 117 5.16 13.30 6.04
N LEU A 118 4.08 12.64 5.59
CA LEU A 118 2.82 13.31 5.21
C LEU A 118 2.18 14.02 6.40
N MET A 119 2.22 13.46 7.61
CA MET A 119 1.69 14.13 8.80
C MET A 119 2.51 15.36 9.19
N PHE A 120 3.85 15.34 9.03
CA PHE A 120 4.65 16.55 9.18
C PHE A 120 4.30 17.61 8.14
N LEU A 121 4.07 17.19 6.88
CA LEU A 121 3.60 18.11 5.83
C LEU A 121 2.21 18.67 6.14
N ALA A 122 1.30 17.86 6.67
CA ALA A 122 -0.02 18.32 7.11
C ALA A 122 0.09 19.42 8.18
N ARG A 123 1.01 19.28 9.13
CA ARG A 123 1.28 20.32 10.14
C ARG A 123 1.70 21.65 9.51
N VAL A 124 2.57 21.60 8.50
CA VAL A 124 2.99 22.80 7.76
C VAL A 124 1.78 23.47 7.09
N PHE A 125 0.91 22.69 6.43
CA PHE A 125 -0.29 23.24 5.79
C PHE A 125 -1.30 23.83 6.78
N VAL A 126 -1.47 23.18 7.95
CA VAL A 126 -2.31 23.75 9.02
C VAL A 126 -1.74 25.08 9.52
N SER A 127 -0.42 25.15 9.74
CA SER A 127 0.24 26.39 10.16
C SER A 127 0.17 27.51 9.12
N ALA A 128 0.03 27.16 7.84
CA ALA A 128 -0.16 28.08 6.73
C ALA A 128 -1.64 28.38 6.39
N GLU A 129 -2.58 27.92 7.24
CA GLU A 129 -4.03 28.08 7.07
C GLU A 129 -4.60 27.43 5.78
N MET A 130 -3.86 26.47 5.19
CA MET A 130 -4.22 25.75 3.97
C MET A 130 -5.03 24.47 4.31
N SER A 131 -6.20 24.62 4.91
CA SER A 131 -7.00 23.51 5.48
C SER A 131 -7.34 22.40 4.47
N GLN A 132 -7.65 22.74 3.23
CA GLN A 132 -7.95 21.74 2.19
C GLN A 132 -6.75 20.88 1.83
N MET A 133 -5.56 21.50 1.73
CA MET A 133 -4.32 20.76 1.47
C MET A 133 -3.96 19.85 2.67
N ALA A 134 -4.11 20.38 3.90
CA ALA A 134 -3.92 19.59 5.11
C ALA A 134 -4.85 18.38 5.12
N TYR A 135 -6.12 18.53 4.80
CA TYR A 135 -7.09 17.43 4.70
C TYR A 135 -6.65 16.35 3.71
N VAL A 136 -6.27 16.72 2.49
CA VAL A 136 -5.82 15.76 1.46
C VAL A 136 -4.59 14.98 1.93
N VAL A 137 -3.61 15.66 2.52
CA VAL A 137 -2.36 15.03 2.97
C VAL A 137 -2.60 14.11 4.17
N VAL A 138 -3.50 14.48 5.09
CA VAL A 138 -3.93 13.62 6.20
C VAL A 138 -4.60 12.35 5.68
N ARG A 139 -5.52 12.49 4.72
CA ARG A 139 -6.15 11.32 4.06
C ARG A 139 -5.13 10.43 3.37
N MET A 140 -4.15 11.03 2.70
CA MET A 140 -3.06 10.29 2.06
C MET A 140 -2.22 9.51 3.10
N SER A 141 -1.94 10.10 4.27
CA SER A 141 -1.28 9.40 5.38
C SER A 141 -2.08 8.21 5.88
N GLN A 142 -3.40 8.35 6.03
CA GLN A 142 -4.30 7.26 6.44
C GLN A 142 -4.29 6.11 5.42
N ILE A 143 -4.36 6.43 4.11
CA ILE A 143 -4.27 5.43 3.03
C ILE A 143 -2.91 4.71 3.07
N SER A 144 -1.83 5.44 3.32
CA SER A 144 -0.48 4.88 3.44
C SER A 144 -0.38 3.86 4.58
N LEU A 145 -0.94 4.17 5.75
CA LEU A 145 -0.99 3.23 6.88
C LEU A 145 -1.88 2.02 6.57
N LEU A 146 -3.01 2.24 5.91
CA LEU A 146 -3.87 1.15 5.48
C LEU A 146 -3.12 0.19 4.55
N LEU A 147 -2.40 0.70 3.55
CA LEU A 147 -1.56 -0.10 2.65
C LEU A 147 -0.46 -0.84 3.40
N CYS A 148 0.18 -0.19 4.38
CA CYS A 148 1.19 -0.81 5.23
C CYS A 148 0.64 -2.05 5.94
N PHE A 149 -0.44 -1.91 6.71
CA PHE A 149 -0.99 -3.00 7.51
C PHE A 149 -1.69 -4.06 6.67
N PHE A 150 -2.31 -3.66 5.56
CA PHE A 150 -2.90 -4.59 4.61
C PHE A 150 -1.83 -5.52 4.00
N ASN A 151 -0.72 -4.96 3.51
CA ASN A 151 0.35 -5.74 2.91
C ASN A 151 1.14 -6.56 3.95
N LEU A 152 1.10 -6.23 5.23
CA LEU A 152 1.71 -7.04 6.30
C LEU A 152 0.86 -8.27 6.69
N LEU A 153 -0.34 -8.45 6.15
CA LEU A 153 -1.09 -9.68 6.37
C LEU A 153 -0.31 -10.90 5.84
N PRO A 154 -0.23 -11.99 6.61
CA PRO A 154 0.56 -13.16 6.23
C PRO A 154 -0.18 -14.06 5.22
N ILE A 155 -0.66 -13.47 4.13
CA ILE A 155 -1.56 -14.09 3.15
C ILE A 155 -1.05 -13.81 1.75
N PRO A 156 -0.70 -14.83 0.93
CA PRO A 156 -0.35 -14.59 -0.46
C PRO A 156 -1.51 -13.93 -1.24
N PRO A 157 -1.23 -12.99 -2.14
CA PRO A 157 0.08 -12.56 -2.63
C PRO A 157 0.68 -11.34 -1.89
N LEU A 158 0.23 -11.03 -0.68
CA LEU A 158 0.67 -9.87 0.10
C LEU A 158 2.10 -10.06 0.67
N ASP A 159 2.80 -8.96 0.92
CA ASP A 159 4.20 -8.96 1.38
C ASP A 159 4.43 -9.75 2.67
N GLY A 160 3.51 -9.63 3.64
CA GLY A 160 3.57 -10.37 4.90
C GLY A 160 3.60 -11.89 4.72
N SER A 161 3.14 -12.40 3.58
CA SER A 161 3.22 -13.84 3.29
C SER A 161 4.64 -14.32 3.01
N HIS A 162 5.51 -13.50 2.44
CA HIS A 162 6.92 -13.79 2.28
C HIS A 162 7.63 -13.87 3.63
N VAL A 163 7.27 -12.97 4.56
CA VAL A 163 7.77 -13.01 5.94
C VAL A 163 7.37 -14.32 6.61
N LEU A 164 6.08 -14.69 6.53
CA LEU A 164 5.59 -15.95 7.09
C LEU A 164 6.26 -17.15 6.43
N LYS A 165 6.32 -17.21 5.09
CA LYS A 165 6.99 -18.27 4.32
C LYS A 165 8.41 -18.52 4.83
N ASN A 166 9.20 -17.47 4.96
CA ASN A 166 10.59 -17.54 5.37
C ASN A 166 10.74 -17.93 6.85
N PHE A 167 9.84 -17.43 7.71
CA PHE A 167 9.84 -17.73 9.15
C PHE A 167 9.54 -19.20 9.43
N ILE A 168 8.53 -19.78 8.78
CA ILE A 168 8.16 -21.20 8.98
C ILE A 168 8.98 -22.17 8.10
N GLY A 169 9.85 -21.66 7.22
CA GLY A 169 10.66 -22.48 6.31
C GLY A 169 9.86 -23.15 5.20
N MET A 170 8.75 -22.55 4.75
CA MET A 170 7.92 -23.09 3.67
C MET A 170 8.72 -23.16 2.36
N SER A 171 8.55 -24.26 1.61
CA SER A 171 9.16 -24.40 0.28
C SER A 171 8.54 -23.46 -0.75
N ASP A 172 9.34 -23.04 -1.75
CA ASP A 172 8.86 -22.19 -2.84
C ASP A 172 7.72 -22.83 -3.63
N GLU A 173 7.78 -24.15 -3.83
CA GLU A 173 6.73 -24.90 -4.53
C GLU A 173 5.38 -24.80 -3.80
N THR A 174 5.40 -24.99 -2.48
CA THR A 174 4.19 -24.88 -1.64
C THR A 174 3.65 -23.46 -1.66
N TYR A 175 4.54 -22.47 -1.52
CA TYR A 175 4.17 -21.06 -1.58
C TYR A 175 3.51 -20.69 -2.92
N ILE A 176 4.11 -21.05 -4.05
CA ILE A 176 3.56 -20.82 -5.40
C ILE A 176 2.19 -21.47 -5.55
N ARG A 177 2.03 -22.72 -5.08
CA ARG A 177 0.74 -23.41 -5.14
C ARG A 177 -0.37 -22.71 -4.35
N ILE A 178 -0.07 -22.16 -3.18
CA ILE A 178 -1.03 -21.39 -2.39
C ILE A 178 -1.31 -20.05 -3.06
N SER A 179 -0.28 -19.39 -3.59
CA SER A 179 -0.39 -18.06 -4.23
C SER A 179 -1.28 -18.05 -5.47
N GLN A 180 -1.43 -19.18 -6.16
CA GLN A 180 -2.37 -19.32 -7.28
C GLN A 180 -3.82 -19.00 -6.88
N PHE A 181 -4.18 -19.26 -5.62
CA PHE A 181 -5.49 -18.95 -5.06
C PHE A 181 -5.48 -17.65 -4.23
N GLY A 182 -4.34 -16.97 -4.16
CA GLY A 182 -4.11 -15.85 -3.26
C GLY A 182 -5.12 -14.73 -3.39
N PHE A 183 -5.48 -14.36 -4.62
CA PHE A 183 -6.48 -13.32 -4.86
C PHE A 183 -7.86 -13.67 -4.27
N ILE A 184 -8.29 -14.92 -4.44
CA ILE A 184 -9.56 -15.42 -3.87
C ILE A 184 -9.48 -15.43 -2.34
N ILE A 185 -8.35 -15.91 -1.80
CA ILE A 185 -8.11 -15.96 -0.35
C ILE A 185 -8.18 -14.55 0.25
N VAL A 186 -7.54 -13.56 -0.37
CA VAL A 186 -7.58 -12.17 0.08
C VAL A 186 -9.00 -11.61 0.09
N ILE A 187 -9.78 -11.83 -1.00
CA ILE A 187 -11.17 -11.36 -1.08
C ILE A 187 -12.01 -11.97 0.06
N VAL A 188 -11.89 -13.26 0.31
CA VAL A 188 -12.64 -13.94 1.37
C VAL A 188 -12.22 -13.42 2.76
N LEU A 189 -10.91 -13.28 2.99
CA LEU A 189 -10.40 -12.87 4.31
C LEU A 189 -10.70 -11.41 4.66
N ILE A 190 -10.75 -10.51 3.68
CA ILE A 190 -11.17 -9.12 3.91
C ILE A 190 -12.61 -9.04 4.40
N GLN A 191 -13.48 -10.01 4.02
CA GLN A 191 -14.86 -10.08 4.48
C GLN A 191 -14.98 -10.52 5.95
N LEU A 192 -13.91 -11.11 6.51
CA LEU A 192 -13.91 -11.48 7.91
C LEU A 192 -13.78 -10.24 8.80
N GLN A 193 -14.74 -10.05 9.69
CA GLN A 193 -14.75 -8.92 10.62
C GLN A 193 -13.46 -8.81 11.45
N LEU A 194 -12.87 -9.96 11.81
CA LEU A 194 -11.62 -10.00 12.56
C LEU A 194 -10.46 -9.37 11.79
N VAL A 195 -10.31 -9.69 10.51
CA VAL A 195 -9.23 -9.16 9.66
C VAL A 195 -9.39 -7.66 9.47
N SER A 196 -10.59 -7.22 9.13
CA SER A 196 -10.92 -5.78 9.01
C SER A 196 -10.69 -5.04 10.32
N ALA A 197 -11.06 -5.65 11.46
CA ALA A 197 -10.85 -5.05 12.78
C ALA A 197 -9.36 -4.90 13.12
N ILE A 198 -8.53 -5.90 12.81
CA ILE A 198 -7.07 -5.85 13.02
C ILE A 198 -6.45 -4.72 12.19
N ILE A 199 -6.77 -4.65 10.90
CA ILE A 199 -6.24 -3.60 10.01
C ILE A 199 -6.67 -2.22 10.50
N ASN A 200 -7.96 -2.03 10.76
CA ASN A 200 -8.50 -0.74 11.20
C ASN A 200 -7.93 -0.32 12.57
N TYR A 201 -7.82 -1.26 13.52
CA TYR A 201 -7.25 -0.98 14.83
C TYR A 201 -5.77 -0.58 14.73
N SER A 202 -4.96 -1.33 13.98
CA SER A 202 -3.54 -1.04 13.77
C SER A 202 -3.34 0.30 13.07
N THR A 203 -4.11 0.56 12.01
CA THR A 203 -4.08 1.84 11.28
C THR A 203 -4.43 3.00 12.19
N ARG A 204 -5.54 2.90 12.95
CA ARG A 204 -6.00 3.96 13.85
C ARG A 204 -5.03 4.21 14.99
N LEU A 205 -4.51 3.13 15.60
CA LEU A 205 -3.55 3.25 16.71
C LEU A 205 -2.28 3.97 16.24
N THR A 206 -1.70 3.52 15.12
CA THR A 206 -0.48 4.12 14.56
C THR A 206 -0.73 5.55 14.14
N PHE A 207 -1.87 5.84 13.51
CA PHE A 207 -2.25 7.20 13.13
C PHE A 207 -2.32 8.13 14.36
N MET A 208 -2.97 7.72 15.46
CA MET A 208 -3.03 8.49 16.68
C MET A 208 -1.64 8.70 17.32
N MET A 209 -0.74 7.71 17.22
CA MET A 209 0.64 7.86 17.70
C MET A 209 1.41 8.91 16.89
N ILE A 210 1.28 8.88 15.57
CA ILE A 210 1.91 9.86 14.66
C ILE A 210 1.31 11.25 14.89
N GLU A 211 0.00 11.37 15.04
CA GLU A 211 -0.71 12.62 15.33
C GLU A 211 -0.15 13.30 16.60
N ARG A 212 0.00 12.51 17.67
CA ARG A 212 0.61 13.01 18.93
C ARG A 212 2.07 13.40 18.75
N LEU A 213 2.85 12.61 18.01
CA LEU A 213 4.26 12.89 17.73
C LEU A 213 4.43 14.21 16.97
N VAL A 214 3.56 14.46 16.00
CA VAL A 214 3.59 15.65 15.16
C VAL A 214 2.97 16.86 15.86
N GLY A 215 2.18 16.66 16.93
CA GLY A 215 1.52 17.72 17.68
C GLY A 215 0.39 18.39 16.88
N LEU A 216 -0.35 17.60 16.07
CA LEU A 216 -1.55 18.04 15.36
C LEU A 216 -2.78 17.53 16.13
N PRO A 217 -3.55 18.37 16.82
CA PRO A 217 -4.86 17.98 17.30
C PRO A 217 -5.83 18.00 16.11
N LEU A 218 -6.06 16.85 15.48
CA LEU A 218 -7.06 16.68 14.42
C LEU A 218 -8.49 16.50 14.96
N VAL A 219 -8.70 16.68 16.25
CA VAL A 219 -10.01 16.70 16.89
C VAL A 219 -10.77 17.90 16.35
N GLY A 220 -11.49 17.74 15.23
CA GLY A 220 -12.29 18.79 14.60
C GLY A 220 -12.29 18.79 13.06
N MET A 221 -11.53 17.93 12.40
CA MET A 221 -11.53 17.77 10.93
C MET A 221 -12.32 16.51 10.47
N ALA A 222 -13.19 15.96 11.33
CA ALA A 222 -14.08 14.84 11.02
C ALA A 222 -15.40 15.35 10.40
#